data_96224a25ab2b4e211879560b0d74ba39
#
_entry.id   96224a25ab2b4e211879560b0d74ba39
#
_cell.length_a   1.000
_cell.length_b   1.000
_cell.length_c   1.000
_cell.angle_alpha   90.00
_cell.angle_beta   90.00
_cell.angle_gamma   90.00
#
_symmetry.space_group_name_H-M   'P 1'
#
loop_
_entity.id
_entity.type
_entity.pdbx_description
1 polymer ?
#
loop_
_entity_poly.entity_id
_entity_poly.type
_entity_poly.pdbx_seq_one_letter_code
_entity_poly.pdbx_strand_id
1 'polypeptide(L)'
;MSTEEAVRQGKAVIDGGATRTMGSLHALEMLEKQHQKQHGVSGVMHINPNEQPIFGFGNSQKSRCLSTCHMKLSSEQKNVNMKIHVLGQGEAPILLSVDSLRRMGAVIDYEHDLAVFRHLDSQTIVKLEQSQAGHQLLPLAEDFLRAGVQVGAPVKSLQELLSE
;
A
#
# COMPACT_ATOMS: atom_id res chain seq x y z
N MET A 1 -6.45 14.40 7.03
CA MET A 1 -7.03 14.48 5.67
C MET A 1 -8.21 13.52 5.54
N SER A 2 -9.14 13.82 4.65
CA SER A 2 -10.26 12.92 4.39
C SER A 2 -9.82 11.70 3.58
N THR A 3 -10.65 10.65 3.60
CA THR A 3 -10.39 9.47 2.76
C THR A 3 -10.39 9.83 1.27
N GLU A 4 -11.29 10.72 0.85
CA GLU A 4 -11.33 11.19 -0.54
C GLU A 4 -10.05 11.91 -0.95
N GLU A 5 -9.50 12.75 -0.08
CA GLU A 5 -8.22 13.41 -0.34
C GLU A 5 -7.08 12.41 -0.42
N ALA A 6 -7.07 11.43 0.47
CA ALA A 6 -6.06 10.37 0.45
C ALA A 6 -6.08 9.61 -0.87
N VAL A 7 -7.28 9.27 -1.37
CA VAL A 7 -7.45 8.60 -2.66
C VAL A 7 -6.90 9.48 -3.79
N ARG A 8 -7.27 10.76 -3.83
CA ARG A 8 -6.77 11.69 -4.87
C ARG A 8 -5.26 11.82 -4.87
N GLN A 9 -4.63 11.71 -3.72
CA GLN A 9 -3.18 11.82 -3.57
C GLN A 9 -2.44 10.50 -3.78
N GLY A 10 -3.14 9.43 -4.14
CA GLY A 10 -2.51 8.13 -4.40
C GLY A 10 -2.03 7.43 -3.13
N LYS A 11 -2.72 7.62 -2.02
CA LYS A 11 -2.38 6.99 -0.75
C LYS A 11 -3.23 5.76 -0.51
N ALA A 12 -2.63 4.74 0.08
CA ALA A 12 -3.31 3.52 0.45
C ALA A 12 -3.52 3.47 1.97
N VAL A 13 -4.60 2.84 2.38
CA VAL A 13 -4.89 2.58 3.79
C VAL A 13 -4.18 1.30 4.20
N ILE A 14 -3.42 1.36 5.29
CA ILE A 14 -2.84 0.17 5.90
C ILE A 14 -3.98 -0.58 6.62
N ASP A 15 -4.28 -1.78 6.16
CA ASP A 15 -5.41 -2.57 6.66
C ASP A 15 -4.99 -4.02 6.92
N GLY A 16 -4.55 -4.29 8.15
CA GLY A 16 -4.19 -5.64 8.58
C GLY A 16 -5.36 -6.63 8.63
N GLY A 17 -6.61 -6.13 8.55
CA GLY A 17 -7.79 -6.98 8.48
C GLY A 17 -8.14 -7.43 7.05
N ALA A 18 -7.55 -6.82 6.04
CA ALA A 18 -7.76 -7.24 4.66
C ALA A 18 -6.81 -8.38 4.32
N THR A 19 -7.33 -9.43 3.69
CA THR A 19 -6.53 -10.62 3.30
C THR A 19 -5.81 -10.43 1.96
N ARG A 20 -6.35 -9.59 1.09
CA ARG A 20 -5.76 -9.26 -0.21
C ARG A 20 -5.83 -7.76 -0.44
N THR A 21 -4.80 -7.24 -1.09
CA THR A 21 -4.76 -5.82 -1.44
C THR A 21 -5.75 -5.54 -2.57
N MET A 22 -6.63 -4.57 -2.34
CA MET A 22 -7.68 -4.20 -3.29
C MET A 22 -7.95 -2.70 -3.25
N GLY A 23 -8.57 -2.20 -4.29
CA GLY A 23 -9.04 -0.83 -4.36
C GLY A 23 -10.03 -0.65 -5.49
N SER A 24 -10.80 0.44 -5.45
CA SER A 24 -11.69 0.79 -6.54
C SER A 24 -10.91 1.18 -7.79
N LEU A 25 -11.53 1.04 -8.96
CA LEU A 25 -10.93 1.54 -10.20
C LEU A 25 -10.61 3.02 -10.08
N HIS A 26 -11.49 3.78 -9.47
CA HIS A 26 -11.25 5.20 -9.21
C HIS A 26 -9.95 5.43 -8.41
N ALA A 27 -9.73 4.66 -7.34
CA ALA A 27 -8.52 4.79 -6.54
C ALA A 27 -7.26 4.44 -7.33
N LEU A 28 -7.33 3.41 -8.18
CA LEU A 28 -6.20 3.03 -9.05
C LEU A 28 -5.90 4.11 -10.09
N GLU A 29 -6.94 4.71 -10.68
CA GLU A 29 -6.76 5.82 -11.63
C GLU A 29 -6.11 7.02 -10.97
N MET A 30 -6.51 7.36 -9.75
CA MET A 30 -5.91 8.45 -8.99
C MET A 30 -4.45 8.15 -8.64
N LEU A 31 -4.15 6.93 -8.22
CA LEU A 31 -2.79 6.50 -7.95
C LEU A 31 -1.91 6.63 -9.20
N GLU A 32 -2.39 6.14 -10.34
CA GLU A 32 -1.66 6.22 -11.61
C GLU A 32 -1.41 7.66 -12.03
N LYS A 33 -2.41 8.51 -11.89
CA LYS A 33 -2.27 9.94 -12.19
C LYS A 33 -1.20 10.61 -11.33
N GLN A 34 -1.18 10.33 -10.04
CA GLN A 34 -0.17 10.86 -9.14
C GLN A 34 1.21 10.30 -9.43
N HIS A 35 1.30 9.01 -9.76
CA HIS A 35 2.56 8.37 -10.11
C HIS A 35 3.18 9.00 -11.37
N GLN A 36 2.37 9.21 -12.41
CA GLN A 36 2.83 9.87 -13.64
C GLN A 36 3.26 11.31 -13.38
N LYS A 37 2.52 12.04 -12.54
CA LYS A 37 2.86 13.41 -12.18
C LYS A 37 4.21 13.50 -11.47
N GLN A 38 4.51 12.55 -10.59
CA GLN A 38 5.73 12.57 -9.79
C GLN A 38 6.94 11.97 -10.52
N HIS A 39 6.73 10.94 -11.33
CA HIS A 39 7.82 10.18 -11.93
C HIS A 39 7.89 10.29 -13.46
N GLY A 40 6.89 10.87 -14.09
CA GLY A 40 6.83 11.02 -15.55
C GLY A 40 6.55 9.73 -16.31
N VAL A 41 6.32 8.63 -15.62
CA VAL A 41 6.05 7.30 -16.20
C VAL A 41 4.92 6.62 -15.45
N SER A 42 4.31 5.62 -16.10
CA SER A 42 3.28 4.78 -15.48
C SER A 42 3.89 3.87 -14.42
N GLY A 43 3.19 3.70 -13.29
CA GLY A 43 3.52 2.68 -12.31
C GLY A 43 2.89 1.34 -12.62
N VAL A 44 1.92 1.30 -13.54
CA VAL A 44 1.25 0.06 -13.96
C VAL A 44 2.18 -0.73 -14.87
N MET A 45 2.54 -1.95 -14.46
CA MET A 45 3.39 -2.83 -15.26
C MET A 45 2.55 -3.76 -16.13
N HIS A 46 1.43 -4.24 -15.60
CA HIS A 46 0.60 -5.24 -16.25
C HIS A 46 -0.79 -5.22 -15.63
N ILE A 47 -1.80 -5.42 -16.45
CA ILE A 47 -3.19 -5.62 -16.01
C ILE A 47 -3.62 -7.00 -16.48
N ASN A 48 -4.04 -7.85 -15.54
CA ASN A 48 -4.57 -9.17 -15.86
C ASN A 48 -6.10 -9.14 -15.75
N PRO A 49 -6.82 -9.07 -16.91
CA PRO A 49 -8.28 -9.03 -16.89
C PRO A 49 -8.92 -10.36 -16.52
N ASN A 50 -8.15 -11.44 -16.51
CA ASN A 50 -8.64 -12.78 -16.16
C ASN A 50 -8.52 -13.10 -14.68
N GLU A 51 -7.75 -12.34 -13.94
CA GLU A 51 -7.65 -12.51 -12.48
C GLU A 51 -8.70 -11.61 -11.82
N GLN A 52 -9.87 -12.20 -11.54
CA GLN A 52 -11.07 -11.53 -11.07
C GLN A 52 -11.59 -12.16 -9.78
N PRO A 53 -10.86 -12.02 -8.66
CA PRO A 53 -11.31 -12.62 -7.41
C PRO A 53 -12.64 -12.03 -6.95
N ILE A 54 -13.38 -12.83 -6.18
CA ILE A 54 -14.65 -12.43 -5.59
C ILE A 54 -14.41 -12.10 -4.13
N PHE A 55 -14.84 -10.92 -3.71
CA PHE A 55 -14.78 -10.51 -2.32
C PHE A 55 -16.18 -10.50 -1.71
N GLY A 56 -16.30 -11.03 -0.48
CA GLY A 56 -17.48 -10.90 0.34
C GLY A 56 -17.38 -9.66 1.21
N PHE A 57 -18.48 -8.92 1.31
CA PHE A 57 -18.61 -7.79 2.22
C PHE A 57 -19.54 -8.19 3.36
N GLY A 58 -19.44 -7.51 4.51
CA GLY A 58 -20.13 -7.88 5.75
C GLY A 58 -21.66 -7.92 5.69
N ASN A 59 -22.27 -7.46 4.58
CA ASN A 59 -23.71 -7.47 4.34
C ASN A 59 -24.18 -8.65 3.47
N SER A 60 -23.39 -9.70 3.39
CA SER A 60 -23.62 -10.88 2.53
C SER A 60 -23.54 -10.61 1.02
N GLN A 61 -23.18 -9.41 0.61
CA GLN A 61 -22.95 -9.10 -0.79
C GLN A 61 -21.55 -9.55 -1.22
N LYS A 62 -21.45 -10.01 -2.46
CA LYS A 62 -20.19 -10.41 -3.09
C LYS A 62 -19.99 -9.58 -4.32
N SER A 63 -18.76 -9.13 -4.55
CA SER A 63 -18.37 -8.44 -5.77
C SER A 63 -17.19 -9.13 -6.43
N ARG A 64 -17.29 -9.30 -7.74
CA ARG A 64 -16.18 -9.79 -8.56
C ARG A 64 -15.34 -8.61 -9.00
N CYS A 65 -14.03 -8.72 -8.84
CA CYS A 65 -13.10 -7.71 -9.34
C CYS A 65 -13.13 -7.66 -10.86
N LEU A 66 -12.84 -6.48 -11.43
CA LEU A 66 -12.69 -6.29 -12.87
C LEU A 66 -11.43 -6.95 -13.40
N SER A 67 -10.36 -6.86 -12.64
CA SER A 67 -9.02 -7.26 -13.06
C SER A 67 -8.09 -7.23 -11.85
N THR A 68 -6.84 -7.61 -12.08
CA THR A 68 -5.77 -7.43 -11.12
C THR A 68 -4.66 -6.61 -11.76
N CYS A 69 -4.28 -5.53 -11.10
CA CYS A 69 -3.24 -4.62 -11.55
C CYS A 69 -1.93 -4.96 -10.85
N HIS A 70 -0.85 -5.08 -11.62
CA HIS A 70 0.50 -5.23 -11.12
C HIS A 70 1.18 -3.87 -11.20
N MET A 71 1.50 -3.31 -10.05
CA MET A 71 2.14 -2.01 -9.97
C MET A 71 3.56 -2.13 -9.46
N LYS A 72 4.42 -1.28 -10.01
CA LYS A 72 5.76 -1.07 -9.49
C LYS A 72 5.69 0.03 -8.46
N LEU A 73 6.12 -0.26 -7.24
CA LEU A 73 6.33 0.77 -6.24
C LEU A 73 7.64 1.47 -6.53
N SER A 74 7.61 2.79 -6.48
CA SER A 74 8.77 3.61 -6.78
C SER A 74 9.79 3.53 -5.66
N SER A 75 10.83 2.75 -5.90
CA SER A 75 12.04 2.80 -5.10
C SER A 75 13.23 2.71 -6.03
N GLU A 76 14.15 3.65 -5.92
CA GLU A 76 15.39 3.61 -6.72
C GLU A 76 16.24 2.39 -6.36
N GLN A 77 16.04 1.83 -5.16
CA GLN A 77 16.88 0.79 -4.61
C GLN A 77 16.35 -0.62 -4.82
N LYS A 78 15.02 -0.79 -4.97
CA LYS A 78 14.41 -2.11 -5.18
C LYS A 78 13.17 -2.02 -6.05
N ASN A 79 13.05 -2.94 -6.98
CA ASN A 79 11.82 -3.13 -7.75
C ASN A 79 10.86 -3.95 -6.90
N VAL A 80 9.85 -3.29 -6.35
CA VAL A 80 8.79 -3.96 -5.60
C VAL A 80 7.53 -3.93 -6.44
N ASN A 81 7.01 -5.12 -6.73
CA ASN A 81 5.77 -5.27 -7.47
C ASN A 81 4.65 -5.58 -6.49
N MET A 82 3.55 -4.87 -6.63
CA MET A 82 2.37 -5.07 -5.81
C MET A 82 1.19 -5.46 -6.69
N LYS A 83 0.50 -6.53 -6.31
CA LYS A 83 -0.77 -6.91 -6.95
C LYS A 83 -1.89 -6.19 -6.23
N ILE A 84 -2.73 -5.49 -7.01
CA ILE A 84 -3.90 -4.81 -6.48
C ILE A 84 -5.13 -5.31 -7.26
N HIS A 85 -6.07 -5.92 -6.57
CA HIS A 85 -7.32 -6.36 -7.17
C HIS A 85 -8.25 -5.15 -7.32
N VAL A 86 -8.84 -4.98 -8.49
CA VAL A 86 -9.55 -3.78 -8.88
C VAL A 86 -11.07 -4.00 -8.80
N LEU A 87 -11.73 -3.24 -7.94
CA LEU A 87 -13.19 -3.22 -7.84
C LEU A 87 -13.75 -2.22 -8.83
N GLY A 88 -14.75 -2.64 -9.62
CA GLY A 88 -15.33 -1.80 -10.68
C GLY A 88 -16.30 -0.74 -10.19
N GLN A 89 -16.70 -0.77 -8.94
CA GLN A 89 -17.72 0.11 -8.38
C GLN A 89 -17.18 0.85 -7.16
N GLY A 90 -17.77 2.04 -6.92
CA GLY A 90 -17.48 2.82 -5.74
C GLY A 90 -16.16 3.59 -5.80
N GLU A 91 -15.81 4.18 -4.69
CA GLU A 91 -14.63 5.04 -4.55
C GLU A 91 -13.76 4.58 -3.36
N ALA A 92 -13.85 3.30 -3.00
CA ALA A 92 -13.07 2.77 -1.89
C ALA A 92 -11.56 2.98 -2.12
N PRO A 93 -10.82 3.37 -1.09
CA PRO A 93 -9.37 3.53 -1.20
C PRO A 93 -8.70 2.17 -1.45
N ILE A 94 -7.44 2.22 -1.82
CA ILE A 94 -6.62 1.02 -1.85
C ILE A 94 -6.37 0.58 -0.42
N LEU A 95 -6.67 -0.69 -0.13
CA LEU A 95 -6.43 -1.30 1.17
C LEU A 95 -5.20 -2.20 1.06
N LEU A 96 -4.14 -1.86 1.78
CA LEU A 96 -2.95 -2.70 1.87
C LEU A 96 -3.22 -3.86 2.81
N SER A 97 -3.25 -5.06 2.26
CA SER A 97 -3.58 -6.27 3.00
C SER A 97 -2.46 -6.72 3.94
N VAL A 98 -2.82 -7.60 4.86
CA VAL A 98 -1.84 -8.27 5.73
C VAL A 98 -0.80 -9.04 4.90
N ASP A 99 -1.19 -9.62 3.76
CA ASP A 99 -0.25 -10.35 2.89
C ASP A 99 0.79 -9.39 2.27
N SER A 100 0.35 -8.25 1.74
CA SER A 100 1.28 -7.24 1.21
C SER A 100 2.21 -6.70 2.29
N LEU A 101 1.68 -6.42 3.48
CA LEU A 101 2.48 -5.94 4.61
C LEU A 101 3.51 -6.99 5.04
N ARG A 102 3.11 -8.27 5.07
CA ARG A 102 4.01 -9.38 5.41
C ARG A 102 5.14 -9.49 4.38
N ARG A 103 4.83 -9.39 3.09
CA ARG A 103 5.85 -9.45 2.02
C ARG A 103 6.86 -8.31 2.11
N MET A 104 6.44 -7.16 2.56
CA MET A 104 7.34 -6.02 2.79
C MET A 104 8.11 -6.12 4.10
N GLY A 105 7.80 -7.09 4.95
CA GLY A 105 8.39 -7.21 6.28
C GLY A 105 8.03 -6.04 7.19
N ALA A 106 6.77 -5.61 7.15
CA ALA A 106 6.33 -4.42 7.85
C ALA A 106 6.39 -4.57 9.37
N VAL A 107 7.03 -3.61 10.04
CA VAL A 107 6.95 -3.40 11.48
C VAL A 107 6.28 -2.04 11.65
N ILE A 108 5.12 -2.02 12.28
CA ILE A 108 4.28 -0.83 12.35
C ILE A 108 4.10 -0.42 13.81
N ASP A 109 4.38 0.86 14.07
CA ASP A 109 4.09 1.52 15.34
C ASP A 109 2.79 2.30 15.17
N TYR A 110 1.71 1.75 15.72
CA TYR A 110 0.38 2.37 15.61
C TYR A 110 0.24 3.60 16.51
N GLU A 111 1.02 3.67 17.58
CA GLU A 111 0.97 4.83 18.49
C GLU A 111 1.55 6.08 17.85
N HIS A 112 2.65 5.92 17.12
CA HIS A 112 3.41 7.06 16.58
C HIS A 112 3.30 7.21 15.06
N ASP A 113 2.52 6.38 14.39
CA ASP A 113 2.33 6.37 12.93
C ASP A 113 3.67 6.28 12.18
N LEU A 114 4.45 5.28 12.57
CA LEU A 114 5.75 4.99 11.95
C LEU A 114 5.77 3.54 11.46
N ALA A 115 6.55 3.29 10.42
CA ALA A 115 6.74 1.94 9.90
C ALA A 115 8.15 1.72 9.40
N VAL A 116 8.62 0.48 9.49
CA VAL A 116 9.81 0.02 8.79
C VAL A 116 9.39 -1.16 7.93
N PHE A 117 9.69 -1.08 6.65
CA PHE A 117 9.45 -2.17 5.70
C PHE A 117 10.76 -2.91 5.51
N ARG A 118 11.03 -3.87 6.39
CA ARG A 118 12.35 -4.50 6.56
C ARG A 118 12.89 -5.18 5.32
N HIS A 119 11.99 -5.73 4.47
CA HIS A 119 12.40 -6.37 3.23
C HIS A 119 12.70 -5.38 2.11
N LEU A 120 12.31 -4.13 2.27
CA LEU A 120 12.63 -3.04 1.35
C LEU A 120 13.87 -2.27 1.81
N ASP A 121 13.85 -1.79 3.04
CA ASP A 121 14.96 -1.07 3.65
C ASP A 121 14.82 -1.12 5.18
N SER A 122 15.65 -1.92 5.82
CA SER A 122 15.60 -2.13 7.28
C SER A 122 16.18 -0.95 8.09
N GLN A 123 16.76 0.03 7.42
CA GLN A 123 17.36 1.20 8.07
C GLN A 123 16.59 2.49 7.86
N THR A 124 15.40 2.42 7.27
CA THR A 124 14.59 3.60 7.01
C THR A 124 13.27 3.54 7.78
N ILE A 125 13.02 4.55 8.59
CA ILE A 125 11.73 4.73 9.26
C ILE A 125 10.86 5.61 8.38
N VAL A 126 9.72 5.07 7.97
CA VAL A 126 8.73 5.76 7.14
C VAL A 126 7.69 6.40 8.06
N LYS A 127 7.46 7.69 7.87
CA LYS A 127 6.39 8.41 8.57
C LYS A 127 5.08 8.18 7.83
N LEU A 128 4.08 7.67 8.54
CA LEU A 128 2.76 7.43 7.99
C LEU A 128 1.86 8.62 8.32
N GLU A 129 1.00 8.98 7.37
CA GLU A 129 -0.03 9.96 7.62
C GLU A 129 -1.26 9.27 8.22
N GLN A 130 -2.15 10.06 8.80
CA GLN A 130 -3.38 9.54 9.36
C GLN A 130 -4.58 10.19 8.67
N SER A 131 -5.57 9.39 8.29
CA SER A 131 -6.84 9.92 7.79
C SER A 131 -7.69 10.45 8.95
N GLN A 132 -8.73 11.22 8.63
CA GLN A 132 -9.68 11.70 9.63
C GLN A 132 -10.34 10.56 10.39
N ALA A 133 -10.50 9.40 9.74
CA ALA A 133 -11.08 8.21 10.37
C ALA A 133 -10.07 7.45 11.25
N GLY A 134 -8.81 7.90 11.32
CA GLY A 134 -7.78 7.27 12.13
C GLY A 134 -6.99 6.17 11.45
N HIS A 135 -7.16 5.96 10.14
CA HIS A 135 -6.40 4.97 9.40
C HIS A 135 -5.01 5.50 9.05
N GLN A 136 -4.02 4.65 9.14
CA GLN A 136 -2.68 4.97 8.68
C GLN A 136 -2.59 4.88 7.16
N LEU A 137 -1.91 5.85 6.54
CA LEU A 137 -1.83 6.00 5.10
C LEU A 137 -0.39 5.89 4.62
N LEU A 138 -0.19 5.12 3.55
CA LEU A 138 1.10 4.99 2.87
C LEU A 138 1.01 5.60 1.47
N PRO A 139 1.87 6.58 1.12
CA PRO A 139 1.82 7.23 -0.19
C PRO A 139 2.49 6.36 -1.26
N LEU A 140 1.69 5.53 -1.95
CA LEU A 140 2.20 4.59 -2.94
C LEU A 140 2.77 5.27 -4.19
N ALA A 141 2.32 6.49 -4.52
CA ALA A 141 2.81 7.23 -5.67
C ALA A 141 4.17 7.87 -5.43
N GLU A 142 4.57 8.02 -4.18
CA GLU A 142 5.82 8.67 -3.79
C GLU A 142 6.91 7.63 -3.50
N ASP A 143 8.17 8.07 -3.57
CA ASP A 143 9.28 7.27 -3.04
C ASP A 143 9.32 7.45 -1.52
N PHE A 144 8.48 6.71 -0.83
CA PHE A 144 8.34 6.84 0.63
C PHE A 144 9.58 6.36 1.40
N LEU A 145 10.42 5.53 0.80
CA LEU A 145 11.70 5.14 1.42
C LEU A 145 12.69 6.30 1.38
N ARG A 146 12.76 7.00 0.26
CA ARG A 146 13.63 8.16 0.12
C ARG A 146 13.23 9.29 1.06
N ALA A 147 11.93 9.49 1.25
CA ALA A 147 11.39 10.51 2.15
C ALA A 147 11.51 10.12 3.65
N GLY A 148 11.87 8.89 3.94
CA GLY A 148 11.97 8.39 5.30
C GLY A 148 13.23 8.85 6.03
N VAL A 149 13.31 8.49 7.30
CA VAL A 149 14.40 8.86 8.19
C VAL A 149 15.37 7.68 8.32
N GLN A 150 16.63 7.90 8.00
CA GLN A 150 17.66 6.89 8.15
C GLN A 150 18.06 6.72 9.61
N VAL A 151 18.22 5.47 10.03
CA VAL A 151 18.75 5.14 11.37
C VAL A 151 20.09 4.42 11.23
N GLY A 152 20.89 4.44 12.31
CA GLY A 152 22.29 4.00 12.25
C GLY A 152 22.50 2.48 12.17
N ALA A 153 21.43 1.68 12.38
CA ALA A 153 21.51 0.23 12.35
C ALA A 153 20.18 -0.36 11.84
N PRO A 154 20.18 -1.56 11.25
CA PRO A 154 18.94 -2.21 10.82
C PRO A 154 17.97 -2.38 11.98
N VAL A 155 16.71 -2.06 11.74
CA VAL A 155 15.64 -2.31 12.71
C VAL A 155 15.36 -3.80 12.73
N LYS A 156 15.45 -4.41 13.90
CA LYS A 156 15.27 -5.85 14.07
C LYS A 156 13.80 -6.22 14.10
N SER A 157 13.50 -7.42 13.61
CA SER A 157 12.19 -8.03 13.86
C SER A 157 12.09 -8.46 15.32
N LEU A 158 10.87 -8.67 15.80
CA LEU A 158 10.67 -9.21 17.15
C LEU A 158 11.26 -10.62 17.25
N GLN A 159 11.23 -11.39 16.16
CA GLN A 159 11.84 -12.71 16.13
C GLN A 159 13.35 -12.65 16.37
N GLU A 160 14.04 -11.69 15.75
CA GLU A 160 15.48 -11.49 15.96
C GLU A 160 15.77 -11.09 17.41
N LEU A 161 14.92 -10.23 18.01
CA LEU A 161 15.08 -9.83 19.41
C LEU A 161 14.88 -11.02 20.37
N LEU A 162 13.93 -11.93 20.05
CA LEU A 162 13.71 -13.13 20.84
C LEU A 162 14.89 -14.09 20.80
N SER A 163 15.69 -14.05 19.75
CA SER A 163 16.84 -14.93 19.55
C SER A 163 18.13 -14.42 20.17
N GLU A 164 18.11 -13.22 20.73
CA GLU A 164 19.28 -12.62 21.42
C GLU A 164 19.45 -13.15 22.84
#